data_2e7f696c942fe9e9869b378397451f41
#
_entry.id   2e7f696c942fe9e9869b378397451f41
#
_cell.length_a   1.000
_cell.length_b   1.000
_cell.length_c   1.000
_cell.angle_alpha   90.00
_cell.angle_beta   90.00
_cell.angle_gamma   90.00
#
_symmetry.space_group_name_H-M   'P 1'
#
loop_
_entity.id
_entity.type
_entity.pdbx_description
1 polymer ?
#
loop_
_entity_poly.entity_id
_entity_poly.type
_entity_poly.pdbx_seq_one_letter_code
_entity_poly.pdbx_strand_id
1 'polypeptide(L)'
;MTTIAVIDYDMGNLHSACKGLEFAGATPIITDDVAEMERADGVVLPGVGAFDPAMQHLRSRNLVEPIHRLATSGKPFLGICIGLQLLFEGSEEGTEPGIGAFPGTIRKFKKEPGITIPHMGWNQLQITQPNCPLWKDMPPAAWVYFVHSYYAEPTNPAINAATVTHGSQTVTAAVATGNLMAVQFHPEKSSTPGLQILSNFVSHVRATQKQPVAI
;
A
#
# COMPACT_ATOMS: atom_id res chain seq x y z
N MET A 1 6.47 15.08 -17.09
CA MET A 1 6.24 13.63 -16.84
C MET A 1 5.96 13.47 -15.36
N THR A 2 5.08 12.54 -14.97
CA THR A 2 4.78 12.30 -13.55
C THR A 2 5.85 11.41 -12.95
N THR A 3 6.58 11.93 -11.95
CA THR A 3 7.63 11.20 -11.26
C THR A 3 7.08 10.56 -9.98
N ILE A 4 7.41 9.30 -9.74
CA ILE A 4 7.01 8.57 -8.55
C ILE A 4 8.25 7.98 -7.88
N ALA A 5 8.52 8.40 -6.66
CA ALA A 5 9.58 7.80 -5.85
C ALA A 5 9.13 6.41 -5.38
N VAL A 6 9.90 5.39 -5.68
CA VAL A 6 9.74 4.03 -5.18
C VAL A 6 10.80 3.81 -4.12
N ILE A 7 10.37 3.70 -2.87
CA ILE A 7 11.28 3.67 -1.72
C ILE A 7 12.07 2.36 -1.73
N ASP A 8 13.40 2.48 -1.73
CA ASP A 8 14.32 1.36 -1.60
C ASP A 8 14.85 1.26 -0.17
N TYR A 9 14.54 0.17 0.50
CA TYR A 9 15.06 -0.16 1.83
C TYR A 9 15.53 -1.62 1.89
N ASP A 10 16.00 -2.17 0.76
CA ASP A 10 16.44 -3.55 0.53
C ASP A 10 15.36 -4.63 0.66
N MET A 11 14.10 -4.25 0.84
CA MET A 11 13.00 -5.21 1.02
C MET A 11 11.83 -4.87 0.10
N GLY A 12 11.84 -5.36 -1.12
CA GLY A 12 10.74 -5.12 -2.04
C GLY A 12 10.97 -5.72 -3.42
N ASN A 13 9.87 -5.99 -4.12
CA ASN A 13 9.92 -6.30 -5.53
C ASN A 13 9.89 -4.99 -6.34
N LEU A 14 10.97 -4.17 -6.18
CA LEU A 14 11.05 -2.84 -6.78
C LEU A 14 10.88 -2.88 -8.29
N HIS A 15 11.50 -3.87 -8.95
CA HIS A 15 11.43 -3.98 -10.41
C HIS A 15 9.98 -4.16 -10.90
N SER A 16 9.21 -5.05 -10.28
CA SER A 16 7.82 -5.27 -10.68
C SER A 16 6.93 -4.06 -10.40
N ALA A 17 7.12 -3.38 -9.27
CA ALA A 17 6.41 -2.14 -8.94
C ALA A 17 6.72 -1.05 -9.98
N CYS A 18 8.01 -0.84 -10.32
CA CYS A 18 8.42 0.12 -11.35
C CYS A 18 7.81 -0.20 -12.72
N LYS A 19 7.83 -1.47 -13.15
CA LYS A 19 7.22 -1.87 -14.43
C LYS A 19 5.72 -1.59 -14.47
N GLY A 20 5.00 -1.82 -13.37
CA GLY A 20 3.59 -1.47 -13.28
C GLY A 20 3.34 0.04 -13.37
N LEU A 21 4.18 0.85 -12.72
CA LEU A 21 4.12 2.31 -12.78
C LEU A 21 4.51 2.87 -14.16
N GLU A 22 5.53 2.29 -14.82
CA GLU A 22 5.91 2.62 -16.20
C GLU A 22 4.75 2.33 -17.16
N PHE A 23 4.10 1.17 -17.01
CA PHE A 23 2.92 0.83 -17.80
C PHE A 23 1.78 1.84 -17.61
N ALA A 24 1.61 2.35 -16.38
CA ALA A 24 0.67 3.42 -16.06
C ALA A 24 1.09 4.81 -16.59
N GLY A 25 2.24 4.92 -17.24
CA GLY A 25 2.76 6.14 -17.84
C GLY A 25 3.42 7.10 -16.85
N ALA A 26 3.90 6.61 -15.71
CA ALA A 26 4.76 7.36 -14.79
C ALA A 26 6.25 7.10 -15.07
N THR A 27 7.10 7.93 -14.49
CA THR A 27 8.55 7.74 -14.42
C THR A 27 8.90 7.37 -12.98
N PRO A 28 9.06 6.07 -12.65
CA PRO A 28 9.47 5.66 -11.32
C PRO A 28 10.96 5.97 -11.09
N ILE A 29 11.28 6.41 -9.88
CA ILE A 29 12.64 6.66 -9.40
C ILE A 29 12.84 5.80 -8.16
N ILE A 30 13.69 4.78 -8.25
CA ILE A 30 14.07 3.95 -7.10
C ILE A 30 15.07 4.74 -6.27
N THR A 31 14.75 5.00 -5.00
CA THR A 31 15.57 5.86 -4.16
C THR A 31 15.39 5.59 -2.67
N ASP A 32 16.45 5.80 -1.90
CA ASP A 32 16.46 5.96 -0.44
C ASP A 32 16.79 7.42 -0.03
N ASP A 33 17.00 8.31 -1.02
CA ASP A 33 17.22 9.74 -0.77
C ASP A 33 15.90 10.45 -0.48
N VAL A 34 15.79 10.98 0.74
CA VAL A 34 14.62 11.74 1.22
C VAL A 34 14.34 12.96 0.34
N ALA A 35 15.37 13.66 -0.14
CA ALA A 35 15.19 14.84 -0.98
C ALA A 35 14.61 14.47 -2.36
N GLU A 36 14.92 13.29 -2.89
CA GLU A 36 14.29 12.78 -4.11
C GLU A 36 12.83 12.41 -3.87
N MET A 37 12.52 11.74 -2.74
CA MET A 37 11.13 11.45 -2.36
C MET A 37 10.29 12.71 -2.21
N GLU A 38 10.86 13.76 -1.61
CA GLU A 38 10.19 15.06 -1.44
C GLU A 38 9.94 15.78 -2.78
N ARG A 39 10.84 15.66 -3.74
CA ARG A 39 10.69 16.26 -5.07
C ARG A 39 9.73 15.50 -5.98
N ALA A 40 9.58 14.19 -5.77
CA ALA A 40 8.68 13.37 -6.58
C ALA A 40 7.23 13.81 -6.43
N ASP A 41 6.42 13.56 -7.45
CA ASP A 41 5.02 13.92 -7.52
C ASP A 41 4.14 13.01 -6.66
N GLY A 42 4.57 11.77 -6.45
CA GLY A 42 3.95 10.77 -5.59
C GLY A 42 5.00 9.80 -5.05
N VAL A 43 4.62 9.02 -4.05
CA VAL A 43 5.51 8.06 -3.38
C VAL A 43 4.86 6.68 -3.34
N VAL A 44 5.65 5.65 -3.57
CA VAL A 44 5.25 4.25 -3.39
C VAL A 44 6.19 3.60 -2.37
N LEU A 45 5.62 2.97 -1.35
CA LEU A 45 6.30 2.12 -0.38
C LEU A 45 5.96 0.65 -0.69
N PRO A 46 6.73 -0.03 -1.54
CA PRO A 46 6.55 -1.44 -1.78
C PRO A 46 7.21 -2.24 -0.67
N GLY A 47 6.89 -3.52 -0.54
CA GLY A 47 7.66 -4.38 0.33
C GLY A 47 7.21 -5.83 0.28
N VAL A 48 8.13 -6.72 0.66
CA VAL A 48 7.91 -8.16 0.83
C VAL A 48 8.66 -8.64 2.08
N GLY A 49 8.28 -9.79 2.63
CA GLY A 49 8.93 -10.37 3.80
C GLY A 49 8.14 -10.15 5.08
N ALA A 50 8.82 -9.94 6.21
CA ALA A 50 8.23 -9.84 7.54
C ALA A 50 8.34 -8.42 8.11
N PHE A 51 7.48 -8.09 9.07
CA PHE A 51 7.32 -6.75 9.63
C PHE A 51 8.60 -6.22 10.32
N ASP A 52 9.14 -6.97 11.31
CA ASP A 52 10.30 -6.51 12.08
C ASP A 52 11.54 -6.29 11.22
N PRO A 53 11.98 -7.24 10.36
CA PRO A 53 13.09 -7.00 9.44
C PRO A 53 12.89 -5.76 8.56
N ALA A 54 11.66 -5.56 8.05
CA ALA A 54 11.35 -4.40 7.22
C ALA A 54 11.48 -3.08 8.01
N MET A 55 10.95 -3.02 9.23
CA MET A 55 11.11 -1.85 10.10
C MET A 55 12.57 -1.59 10.49
N GLN A 56 13.36 -2.64 10.74
CA GLN A 56 14.81 -2.54 11.04
C GLN A 56 15.58 -1.95 9.84
N HIS A 57 15.28 -2.39 8.62
CA HIS A 57 15.86 -1.81 7.41
C HIS A 57 15.52 -0.33 7.26
N LEU A 58 14.26 0.06 7.47
CA LEU A 58 13.85 1.47 7.45
C LEU A 58 14.57 2.30 8.52
N ARG A 59 14.68 1.77 9.74
CA ARG A 59 15.38 2.47 10.85
C ARG A 59 16.86 2.64 10.58
N SER A 60 17.54 1.60 10.10
CA SER A 60 18.97 1.66 9.82
C SER A 60 19.34 2.71 8.77
N ARG A 61 18.38 3.06 7.90
CA ARG A 61 18.51 4.12 6.88
C ARG A 61 17.93 5.46 7.31
N ASN A 62 17.41 5.58 8.55
CA ASN A 62 16.72 6.79 9.03
C ASN A 62 15.51 7.19 8.17
N LEU A 63 14.79 6.22 7.59
CA LEU A 63 13.67 6.47 6.68
C LEU A 63 12.30 6.53 7.37
N VAL A 64 12.17 6.06 8.63
CA VAL A 64 10.87 5.97 9.32
C VAL A 64 10.19 7.32 9.42
N GLU A 65 10.87 8.32 9.98
CA GLU A 65 10.32 9.66 10.17
C GLU A 65 10.05 10.39 8.84
N PRO A 66 10.98 10.37 7.84
CA PRO A 66 10.69 10.90 6.52
C PRO A 66 9.47 10.28 5.85
N ILE A 67 9.30 8.95 5.94
CA ILE A 67 8.14 8.26 5.36
C ILE A 67 6.86 8.65 6.07
N HIS A 68 6.85 8.70 7.42
CA HIS A 68 5.70 9.18 8.19
C HIS A 68 5.28 10.59 7.76
N ARG A 69 6.25 11.51 7.67
CA ARG A 69 5.99 12.90 7.23
C ARG A 69 5.43 12.94 5.81
N LEU A 70 6.01 12.20 4.86
CA LEU A 70 5.52 12.14 3.48
C LEU A 70 4.10 11.55 3.40
N ALA A 71 3.84 10.45 4.11
CA ALA A 71 2.54 9.79 4.13
C ALA A 71 1.43 10.71 4.71
N THR A 72 1.76 11.56 5.69
CA THR A 72 0.80 12.45 6.36
C THR A 72 0.76 13.87 5.79
N SER A 73 1.63 14.21 4.83
CA SER A 73 1.74 15.56 4.25
C SER A 73 0.63 15.93 3.25
N GLY A 74 -0.20 14.97 2.84
CA GLY A 74 -1.14 15.15 1.75
C GLY A 74 -0.55 14.87 0.36
N LYS A 75 0.74 14.51 0.25
CA LYS A 75 1.33 13.99 -0.99
C LYS A 75 0.69 12.64 -1.33
N PRO A 76 0.36 12.35 -2.61
CA PRO A 76 -0.12 11.03 -3.01
C PRO A 76 0.86 9.93 -2.62
N PHE A 77 0.41 9.00 -1.79
CA PHE A 77 1.22 7.94 -1.23
C PHE A 77 0.51 6.58 -1.36
N LEU A 78 1.23 5.55 -1.83
CA LEU A 78 0.72 4.19 -1.96
C LEU A 78 1.62 3.17 -1.26
N GLY A 79 1.10 2.52 -0.20
CA GLY A 79 1.72 1.35 0.41
C GLY A 79 1.29 0.06 -0.30
N ILE A 80 2.22 -0.88 -0.56
CA ILE A 80 1.93 -2.16 -1.21
C ILE A 80 2.41 -3.32 -0.34
N CYS A 81 1.50 -4.23 -0.02
CA CYS A 81 1.72 -5.46 0.75
C CYS A 81 2.32 -5.17 2.13
N ILE A 82 3.59 -5.52 2.39
CA ILE A 82 4.25 -5.15 3.65
C ILE A 82 4.26 -3.62 3.83
N GLY A 83 4.37 -2.84 2.76
CA GLY A 83 4.30 -1.39 2.81
C GLY A 83 2.99 -0.86 3.39
N LEU A 84 1.85 -1.55 3.18
CA LEU A 84 0.61 -1.25 3.90
C LEU A 84 0.79 -1.50 5.40
N GLN A 85 1.35 -2.66 5.76
CA GLN A 85 1.47 -3.07 7.15
C GLN A 85 2.39 -2.14 7.95
N LEU A 86 3.52 -1.73 7.37
CA LEU A 86 4.49 -0.83 7.99
C LEU A 86 3.90 0.56 8.33
N LEU A 87 2.86 1.01 7.62
CA LEU A 87 2.18 2.28 7.88
C LEU A 87 1.32 2.27 9.16
N PHE A 88 1.05 1.10 9.75
CA PHE A 88 0.34 0.98 11.03
C PHE A 88 1.27 1.15 12.23
N GLU A 89 0.70 1.14 13.46
CA GLU A 89 1.44 1.40 14.70
C GLU A 89 2.30 0.21 15.14
N GLY A 90 1.93 -1.03 14.73
CA GLY A 90 2.65 -2.24 15.10
C GLY A 90 2.01 -3.50 14.54
N SER A 91 2.61 -4.66 14.86
CA SER A 91 2.19 -5.95 14.31
C SER A 91 2.28 -7.07 15.35
N GLU A 92 1.32 -8.02 15.31
CA GLU A 92 1.44 -9.29 16.05
C GLU A 92 2.52 -10.22 15.48
N GLU A 93 3.13 -9.88 14.35
CA GLU A 93 4.24 -10.64 13.77
C GLU A 93 5.54 -10.44 14.56
N GLY A 94 5.70 -9.28 15.21
CA GLY A 94 6.93 -8.91 15.87
C GLY A 94 6.75 -7.91 17.01
N THR A 95 7.81 -7.20 17.32
CA THR A 95 7.88 -6.24 18.44
C THR A 95 8.29 -4.84 18.02
N GLU A 96 8.75 -4.66 16.78
CA GLU A 96 9.12 -3.35 16.26
C GLU A 96 7.90 -2.44 16.17
N PRO A 97 7.96 -1.18 16.61
CA PRO A 97 6.91 -0.23 16.33
C PRO A 97 6.91 0.13 14.83
N GLY A 98 5.72 0.25 14.26
CA GLY A 98 5.53 0.66 12.87
C GLY A 98 5.74 2.15 12.64
N ILE A 99 5.40 2.62 11.44
CA ILE A 99 5.50 4.03 11.04
C ILE A 99 4.42 4.88 11.72
N GLY A 100 3.23 4.30 11.99
CA GLY A 100 2.16 4.99 12.71
C GLY A 100 1.39 6.04 11.90
N ALA A 101 1.42 5.97 10.57
CA ALA A 101 0.62 6.86 9.72
C ALA A 101 -0.88 6.50 9.75
N PHE A 102 -1.21 5.23 10.01
CA PHE A 102 -2.57 4.77 10.28
C PHE A 102 -2.67 4.25 11.72
N PRO A 103 -3.64 4.74 12.52
CA PRO A 103 -3.94 4.16 13.83
C PRO A 103 -4.49 2.74 13.69
N GLY A 104 -3.97 1.81 14.49
CA GLY A 104 -4.38 0.41 14.49
C GLY A 104 -3.19 -0.54 14.45
N THR A 105 -3.46 -1.82 14.28
CA THR A 105 -2.44 -2.86 14.37
C THR A 105 -2.58 -3.91 13.28
N ILE A 106 -1.51 -4.62 13.03
CA ILE A 106 -1.49 -5.76 12.10
C ILE A 106 -1.76 -7.04 12.90
N ARG A 107 -2.79 -7.80 12.50
CA ARG A 107 -3.26 -9.02 13.15
C ARG A 107 -2.93 -10.26 12.34
N LYS A 108 -2.72 -11.36 13.03
CA LYS A 108 -2.55 -12.68 12.41
C LYS A 108 -3.92 -13.29 12.05
N PHE A 109 -4.01 -13.95 10.89
CA PHE A 109 -5.18 -14.77 10.58
C PHE A 109 -5.39 -15.85 11.63
N LYS A 110 -6.64 -16.03 12.05
CA LYS A 110 -7.02 -17.14 12.92
C LYS A 110 -7.05 -18.43 12.10
N LYS A 111 -6.50 -19.50 12.67
CA LYS A 111 -6.58 -20.83 12.05
C LYS A 111 -8.02 -21.33 12.05
N GLU A 112 -8.51 -21.80 10.92
CA GLU A 112 -9.83 -22.41 10.73
C GLU A 112 -9.70 -23.68 9.89
N PRO A 113 -10.62 -24.67 10.07
CA PRO A 113 -10.68 -25.81 9.16
C PRO A 113 -10.94 -25.37 7.72
N GLY A 114 -10.20 -25.94 6.79
CA GLY A 114 -10.42 -25.72 5.35
C GLY A 114 -9.76 -24.46 4.76
N ILE A 115 -9.04 -23.64 5.57
CA ILE A 115 -8.22 -22.53 5.04
C ILE A 115 -6.74 -22.77 5.27
N THR A 116 -5.93 -22.20 4.39
CA THR A 116 -4.47 -22.17 4.52
C THR A 116 -3.99 -20.79 4.95
N ILE A 117 -2.97 -20.74 5.80
CA ILE A 117 -2.24 -19.52 6.13
C ILE A 117 -0.79 -19.75 5.70
N PRO A 118 -0.23 -18.89 4.83
CA PRO A 118 -0.76 -17.60 4.37
C PRO A 118 -2.00 -17.72 3.47
N HIS A 119 -2.85 -16.67 3.46
CA HIS A 119 -3.80 -16.40 2.38
C HIS A 119 -3.00 -16.15 1.12
N MET A 120 -2.96 -17.14 0.23
CA MET A 120 -2.15 -17.11 -0.99
C MET A 120 -3.03 -17.44 -2.19
N GLY A 121 -3.00 -16.55 -3.18
CA GLY A 121 -3.74 -16.73 -4.42
C GLY A 121 -4.64 -15.55 -4.77
N TRP A 122 -5.49 -15.79 -5.75
CA TRP A 122 -6.46 -14.81 -6.24
C TRP A 122 -7.69 -14.80 -5.34
N ASN A 123 -8.14 -13.59 -5.00
CA ASN A 123 -9.39 -13.41 -4.27
C ASN A 123 -10.08 -12.12 -4.70
N GLN A 124 -11.38 -12.05 -4.43
CA GLN A 124 -12.24 -10.99 -4.92
C GLN A 124 -12.35 -9.83 -3.92
N LEU A 125 -12.11 -8.62 -4.39
CA LEU A 125 -12.27 -7.41 -3.58
C LEU A 125 -13.75 -7.09 -3.34
N GLN A 126 -14.04 -6.67 -2.12
CA GLN A 126 -15.29 -6.04 -1.71
C GLN A 126 -15.00 -4.57 -1.41
N ILE A 127 -15.35 -3.69 -2.33
CA ILE A 127 -15.08 -2.25 -2.23
C ILE A 127 -16.01 -1.63 -1.19
N THR A 128 -15.42 -0.96 -0.18
CA THR A 128 -16.14 -0.31 0.93
C THR A 128 -16.12 1.21 0.84
N GLN A 129 -15.13 1.79 0.13
CA GLN A 129 -15.08 3.22 -0.20
C GLN A 129 -15.14 3.40 -1.73
N PRO A 130 -16.33 3.43 -2.36
CA PRO A 130 -16.44 3.49 -3.82
C PRO A 130 -15.84 4.75 -4.45
N ASN A 131 -15.71 5.83 -3.68
CA ASN A 131 -15.09 7.08 -4.13
C ASN A 131 -13.56 7.11 -4.03
N CYS A 132 -12.92 6.06 -3.49
CA CYS A 132 -11.46 5.99 -3.46
C CYS A 132 -10.91 5.98 -4.90
N PRO A 133 -9.93 6.85 -5.22
CA PRO A 133 -9.39 6.98 -6.57
C PRO A 133 -8.88 5.66 -7.17
N LEU A 134 -8.40 4.73 -6.33
CA LEU A 134 -7.87 3.43 -6.78
C LEU A 134 -8.89 2.59 -7.55
N TRP A 135 -10.19 2.79 -7.32
CA TRP A 135 -11.25 1.95 -7.87
C TRP A 135 -11.91 2.50 -9.12
N LYS A 136 -11.46 3.65 -9.61
CA LYS A 136 -12.03 4.26 -10.82
C LYS A 136 -12.02 3.26 -11.98
N ASP A 137 -13.17 3.10 -12.62
CA ASP A 137 -13.38 2.21 -13.77
C ASP A 137 -13.03 0.72 -13.49
N MET A 138 -12.98 0.33 -12.21
CA MET A 138 -12.79 -1.06 -11.81
C MET A 138 -14.10 -1.86 -11.88
N PRO A 139 -14.06 -3.13 -12.28
CA PRO A 139 -15.23 -3.99 -12.15
C PRO A 139 -15.59 -4.15 -10.66
N PRO A 140 -16.90 -4.23 -10.32
CA PRO A 140 -17.35 -4.31 -8.92
C PRO A 140 -16.76 -5.50 -8.13
N ALA A 141 -16.31 -6.51 -8.83
CA ALA A 141 -15.83 -7.79 -8.29
C ALA A 141 -14.43 -8.13 -8.85
N ALA A 142 -13.50 -7.20 -8.69
CA ALA A 142 -12.13 -7.38 -9.19
C ALA A 142 -11.39 -8.47 -8.42
N TRP A 143 -10.74 -9.38 -9.12
CA TRP A 143 -9.85 -10.38 -8.56
C TRP A 143 -8.42 -9.85 -8.51
N VAL A 144 -7.76 -9.99 -7.36
CA VAL A 144 -6.37 -9.57 -7.14
C VAL A 144 -5.58 -10.64 -6.42
N TYR A 145 -4.25 -10.58 -6.50
CA TYR A 145 -3.36 -11.59 -5.95
C TYR A 145 -2.86 -11.22 -4.56
N PHE A 146 -3.11 -12.10 -3.60
CA PHE A 146 -2.69 -12.02 -2.20
C PHE A 146 -1.59 -13.02 -1.87
N VAL A 147 -0.73 -12.67 -0.93
CA VAL A 147 0.21 -13.57 -0.27
C VAL A 147 0.58 -12.99 1.11
N HIS A 148 -0.24 -13.25 2.13
CA HIS A 148 -0.02 -12.70 3.47
C HIS A 148 -0.60 -13.58 4.58
N SER A 149 0.06 -13.57 5.75
CA SER A 149 -0.38 -14.26 6.98
C SER A 149 -0.99 -13.31 8.01
N TYR A 150 -0.83 -12.01 7.78
CA TYR A 150 -1.27 -10.93 8.65
C TYR A 150 -2.05 -9.91 7.85
N TYR A 151 -2.96 -9.18 8.49
CA TYR A 151 -3.83 -8.17 7.89
C TYR A 151 -3.96 -6.96 8.80
N ALA A 152 -4.29 -5.82 8.23
CA ALA A 152 -4.51 -4.59 8.98
C ALA A 152 -5.87 -4.60 9.69
N GLU A 153 -5.87 -4.17 10.97
CA GLU A 153 -7.06 -3.89 11.77
C GLU A 153 -7.01 -2.40 12.18
N PRO A 154 -7.57 -1.51 11.34
CA PRO A 154 -7.61 -0.09 11.66
C PRO A 154 -8.46 0.19 12.90
N THR A 155 -8.03 1.11 13.78
CA THR A 155 -8.84 1.59 14.91
C THR A 155 -10.14 2.26 14.42
N ASN A 156 -10.07 2.95 13.28
CA ASN A 156 -11.25 3.51 12.62
C ASN A 156 -11.57 2.69 11.36
N PRO A 157 -12.63 1.87 11.36
CA PRO A 157 -12.99 1.06 10.20
C PRO A 157 -13.46 1.88 8.99
N ALA A 158 -13.76 3.17 9.15
CA ALA A 158 -14.13 4.02 8.02
C ALA A 158 -12.99 4.23 7.01
N ILE A 159 -11.73 3.98 7.38
CA ILE A 159 -10.61 4.04 6.43
C ILE A 159 -10.46 2.78 5.57
N ASN A 160 -11.20 1.70 5.84
CA ASN A 160 -11.21 0.53 4.96
C ASN A 160 -11.75 0.92 3.59
N ALA A 161 -10.90 0.85 2.58
CA ALA A 161 -11.27 1.15 1.20
C ALA A 161 -11.75 -0.10 0.44
N ALA A 162 -11.27 -1.27 0.85
CA ALA A 162 -11.76 -2.57 0.41
C ALA A 162 -11.48 -3.64 1.45
N THR A 163 -12.29 -4.70 1.43
CA THR A 163 -12.10 -5.92 2.24
C THR A 163 -12.00 -7.15 1.33
N VAL A 164 -11.57 -8.26 1.93
CA VAL A 164 -11.54 -9.58 1.31
C VAL A 164 -11.95 -10.63 2.32
N THR A 165 -12.63 -11.68 1.88
CA THR A 165 -13.03 -12.79 2.76
C THR A 165 -12.13 -14.01 2.51
N HIS A 166 -11.51 -14.53 3.57
CA HIS A 166 -10.71 -15.75 3.56
C HIS A 166 -11.20 -16.69 4.66
N GLY A 167 -11.84 -17.80 4.28
CA GLY A 167 -12.61 -18.62 5.19
C GLY A 167 -13.83 -17.88 5.74
N SER A 168 -13.98 -17.82 7.06
CA SER A 168 -15.01 -17.03 7.75
C SER A 168 -14.57 -15.59 8.07
N GLN A 169 -13.31 -15.24 7.80
CA GLN A 169 -12.71 -13.97 8.19
C GLN A 169 -12.79 -12.96 7.05
N THR A 170 -13.51 -11.86 7.25
CA THR A 170 -13.49 -10.69 6.36
C THR A 170 -12.50 -9.69 6.94
N VAL A 171 -11.45 -9.40 6.17
CA VAL A 171 -10.31 -8.60 6.60
C VAL A 171 -10.04 -7.43 5.65
N THR A 172 -9.31 -6.45 6.14
CA THR A 172 -8.87 -5.29 5.35
C THR A 172 -8.00 -5.73 4.18
N ALA A 173 -8.41 -5.38 2.97
CA ALA A 173 -7.63 -5.56 1.74
C ALA A 173 -6.98 -4.26 1.26
N ALA A 174 -7.58 -3.11 1.60
CA ALA A 174 -7.04 -1.79 1.30
C ALA A 174 -7.55 -0.76 2.31
N VAL A 175 -6.75 0.26 2.56
CA VAL A 175 -7.11 1.44 3.36
C VAL A 175 -6.86 2.72 2.57
N ALA A 176 -7.66 3.77 2.85
CA ALA A 176 -7.48 5.08 2.25
C ALA A 176 -7.96 6.20 3.18
N THR A 177 -7.17 7.26 3.27
CA THR A 177 -7.48 8.52 3.94
C THR A 177 -6.86 9.67 3.14
N GLY A 178 -7.68 10.50 2.51
CA GLY A 178 -7.19 11.55 1.62
C GLY A 178 -6.29 10.98 0.51
N ASN A 179 -5.04 11.45 0.45
CA ASN A 179 -4.06 11.01 -0.54
C ASN A 179 -3.18 9.84 -0.06
N LEU A 180 -3.33 9.39 1.19
CA LEU A 180 -2.66 8.21 1.71
C LEU A 180 -3.51 6.97 1.46
N MET A 181 -3.02 6.08 0.61
CA MET A 181 -3.67 4.83 0.23
C MET A 181 -2.71 3.66 0.43
N ALA A 182 -3.24 2.50 0.78
CA ALA A 182 -2.42 1.29 0.84
C ALA A 182 -3.24 0.04 0.55
N VAL A 183 -2.60 -0.96 -0.06
CA VAL A 183 -3.22 -2.22 -0.48
C VAL A 183 -2.43 -3.42 0.05
N GLN A 184 -3.13 -4.46 0.52
CA GLN A 184 -2.51 -5.68 1.04
C GLN A 184 -2.08 -6.64 -0.07
N PHE A 185 -2.76 -6.61 -1.18
CA PHE A 185 -2.45 -7.41 -2.37
C PHE A 185 -1.32 -6.77 -3.19
N HIS A 186 -0.85 -7.51 -4.18
CA HIS A 186 0.17 -7.05 -5.12
C HIS A 186 -0.48 -6.58 -6.43
N PRO A 187 -0.71 -5.29 -6.66
CA PRO A 187 -1.30 -4.82 -7.91
C PRO A 187 -0.42 -5.17 -9.11
N GLU A 188 0.91 -5.14 -8.97
CA GLU A 188 1.88 -5.50 -10.02
C GLU A 188 1.83 -6.99 -10.42
N LYS A 189 1.14 -7.84 -9.61
CA LYS A 189 0.91 -9.27 -9.86
C LYS A 189 -0.56 -9.61 -10.10
N SER A 190 -1.43 -8.61 -10.16
CA SER A 190 -2.88 -8.77 -10.23
C SER A 190 -3.46 -8.56 -11.62
N SER A 191 -2.66 -8.85 -12.68
CA SER A 191 -3.09 -8.77 -14.08
C SER A 191 -3.75 -7.42 -14.42
N THR A 192 -4.77 -7.40 -15.28
CA THR A 192 -5.46 -6.18 -15.72
C THR A 192 -6.05 -5.36 -14.56
N PRO A 193 -6.75 -5.95 -13.56
CA PRO A 193 -7.25 -5.18 -12.42
C PRO A 193 -6.14 -4.48 -11.63
N GLY A 194 -5.01 -5.16 -11.42
CA GLY A 194 -3.89 -4.57 -10.71
C GLY A 194 -3.22 -3.42 -11.47
N LEU A 195 -3.04 -3.58 -12.79
CA LEU A 195 -2.52 -2.51 -13.64
C LEU A 195 -3.48 -1.31 -13.71
N GLN A 196 -4.80 -1.54 -13.67
CA GLN A 196 -5.79 -0.47 -13.58
C GLN A 196 -5.66 0.30 -12.27
N ILE A 197 -5.46 -0.38 -11.14
CA ILE A 197 -5.23 0.26 -9.82
C ILE A 197 -3.99 1.15 -9.86
N LEU A 198 -2.87 0.67 -10.42
CA LEU A 198 -1.66 1.49 -10.57
C LEU A 198 -1.88 2.69 -11.51
N SER A 199 -2.61 2.50 -12.61
CA SER A 199 -2.98 3.58 -13.54
C SER A 199 -3.87 4.62 -12.86
N ASN A 200 -4.78 4.19 -12.00
CA ASN A 200 -5.64 5.07 -11.22
C ASN A 200 -4.83 5.88 -10.19
N PHE A 201 -3.87 5.25 -9.51
CA PHE A 201 -2.95 5.95 -8.62
C PHE A 201 -2.15 7.02 -9.37
N VAL A 202 -1.53 6.69 -10.51
CA VAL A 202 -0.78 7.64 -11.34
C VAL A 202 -1.68 8.80 -11.82
N SER A 203 -2.92 8.49 -12.19
CA SER A 203 -3.91 9.51 -12.61
C SER A 203 -4.28 10.45 -11.45
N HIS A 204 -4.41 9.89 -10.25
CA HIS A 204 -4.65 10.66 -9.03
C HIS A 204 -3.46 11.59 -8.70
N VAL A 205 -2.22 11.10 -8.81
CA VAL A 205 -1.00 11.93 -8.67
C VAL A 205 -1.04 13.11 -9.64
N ARG A 206 -1.36 12.87 -10.91
CA ARG A 206 -1.47 13.94 -11.93
C ARG A 206 -2.55 14.96 -11.62
N ALA A 207 -3.68 14.52 -11.07
CA ALA A 207 -4.79 15.39 -10.71
C ALA A 207 -4.44 16.31 -9.53
N THR A 208 -3.72 15.77 -8.53
CA THR A 208 -3.28 16.51 -7.34
C THR A 208 -2.32 17.64 -7.70
N GLN A 209 -1.44 17.44 -8.68
CA GLN A 209 -0.51 18.47 -9.16
C GLN A 209 -1.20 19.70 -9.82
N LYS A 210 -2.38 19.48 -10.40
CA LYS A 210 -3.12 20.53 -11.11
C LYS A 210 -3.99 21.38 -10.20
N GLN A 211 -4.13 21.02 -8.93
CA GLN A 211 -4.85 21.84 -7.96
C GLN A 211 -3.89 22.91 -7.41
N PRO A 212 -4.18 24.22 -7.59
CA PRO A 212 -3.38 25.25 -6.95
C PRO A 212 -3.47 25.04 -5.44
N VAL A 213 -2.32 25.14 -4.76
CA VAL A 213 -2.27 25.23 -3.31
C VAL A 213 -3.17 26.39 -2.91
N ALA A 214 -4.31 26.12 -2.26
CA ALA A 214 -5.10 27.16 -1.65
C ALA A 214 -4.21 27.82 -0.57
N ILE A 215 -3.79 29.07 -0.86
CA ILE A 215 -3.01 29.91 0.03
C ILE A 215 -3.94 30.41 1.14
#